data_cd2ad83123ccb2ee8f3413d2bf57ad2f
#
_entry.id   cd2ad83123ccb2ee8f3413d2bf57ad2f
#
_cell.length_a   1.000
_cell.length_b   1.000
_cell.length_c   1.000
_cell.angle_alpha   90.00
_cell.angle_beta   90.00
_cell.angle_gamma   90.00
#
_symmetry.space_group_name_H-M   'P 1'
#
loop_
_entity.id
_entity.type
_entity.pdbx_description
1 polymer ?
#
loop_
_entity_poly.entity_id
_entity_poly.type
_entity_poly.pdbx_seq_one_letter_code
_entity_poly.pdbx_strand_id
1 'polypeptide(L)'
;MAACRELGVDTIPAIVKELTKEEAVITMVDANLQRENLLPSEKAFAYKMKAAAMKAQGKRTDLTSSQVATKSDTATTIGQQLGESRDQVYRYIRLTYLIPELLKMVDEQRIAFTPAVEISYLPEREQRVLIDEIEYTDATPSLSQAQRLRKFSNQGRLSVDTVFAVLSEEKPNQKEQVKFMTEDIRKYFPKNYSNKDMQKTIIKLLENWQRKRERNAREER
;
A
#
# COMPACT_ATOMS: atom_id res chain seq x y z
N MET A 1 -10.70 -2.60 -31.46
CA MET A 1 -10.47 -3.34 -32.73
C MET A 1 -11.07 -4.75 -32.68
N ALA A 2 -10.78 -5.60 -31.68
CA ALA A 2 -11.34 -6.96 -31.58
C ALA A 2 -12.90 -6.95 -31.54
N ALA A 3 -13.49 -6.18 -30.63
CA ALA A 3 -14.96 -6.06 -30.52
C ALA A 3 -15.66 -5.59 -31.83
N CYS A 4 -15.01 -4.68 -32.59
CA CYS A 4 -15.57 -4.22 -33.86
C CYS A 4 -15.59 -5.35 -34.93
N ARG A 5 -14.57 -6.22 -34.89
CA ARG A 5 -14.54 -7.40 -35.78
C ARG A 5 -15.61 -8.42 -35.43
N GLU A 6 -15.86 -8.65 -34.16
CA GLU A 6 -16.94 -9.55 -33.69
C GLU A 6 -18.32 -9.01 -34.01
N LEU A 7 -18.49 -7.68 -34.04
CA LEU A 7 -19.73 -7.00 -34.39
C LEU A 7 -19.90 -6.78 -35.92
N GLY A 8 -18.96 -7.24 -36.76
CA GLY A 8 -18.99 -7.05 -38.20
C GLY A 8 -18.91 -5.60 -38.67
N VAL A 9 -18.27 -4.73 -37.86
CA VAL A 9 -18.09 -3.31 -38.21
C VAL A 9 -16.78 -3.16 -38.98
N ASP A 10 -16.88 -2.88 -40.28
CA ASP A 10 -15.74 -2.77 -41.19
C ASP A 10 -14.93 -1.48 -41.03
N THR A 11 -15.57 -0.40 -40.58
CA THR A 11 -14.93 0.92 -40.40
C THR A 11 -15.33 1.56 -39.09
N ILE A 12 -14.34 2.20 -38.43
CA ILE A 12 -14.56 2.98 -37.22
C ILE A 12 -14.07 4.42 -37.42
N PRO A 13 -14.80 5.44 -36.94
CA PRO A 13 -14.29 6.80 -36.98
C PRO A 13 -13.03 6.91 -36.14
N ALA A 14 -11.93 7.46 -36.69
CA ALA A 14 -10.68 7.64 -36.03
C ALA A 14 -10.10 9.02 -36.30
N ILE A 15 -9.50 9.64 -35.30
CA ILE A 15 -8.74 10.88 -35.43
C ILE A 15 -7.26 10.51 -35.56
N VAL A 16 -6.67 10.77 -36.69
CA VAL A 16 -5.24 10.56 -36.93
C VAL A 16 -4.48 11.82 -36.53
N LYS A 17 -3.48 11.71 -35.68
CA LYS A 17 -2.60 12.80 -35.25
C LYS A 17 -1.15 12.42 -35.53
N GLU A 18 -0.38 13.36 -36.03
CA GLU A 18 1.07 13.23 -36.10
C GLU A 18 1.68 13.55 -34.73
N LEU A 19 2.30 12.58 -34.12
CA LEU A 19 2.89 12.65 -32.78
C LEU A 19 4.30 12.06 -32.81
N THR A 20 5.20 12.61 -32.02
CA THR A 20 6.45 11.95 -31.69
C THR A 20 6.20 10.67 -30.92
N LYS A 21 7.18 9.78 -30.83
CA LYS A 21 7.06 8.54 -30.06
C LYS A 21 6.71 8.80 -28.60
N GLU A 22 7.35 9.81 -28.02
CA GLU A 22 7.14 10.20 -26.61
C GLU A 22 5.72 10.76 -26.40
N GLU A 23 5.25 11.65 -27.27
CA GLU A 23 3.89 12.19 -27.23
C GLU A 23 2.83 11.12 -27.42
N ALA A 24 3.05 10.17 -28.32
CA ALA A 24 2.16 9.04 -28.52
C ALA A 24 2.03 8.18 -27.25
N VAL A 25 3.15 7.90 -26.56
CA VAL A 25 3.15 7.17 -25.29
C VAL A 25 2.39 7.95 -24.23
N ILE A 26 2.64 9.25 -24.07
CA ILE A 26 1.95 10.09 -23.08
C ILE A 26 0.45 10.10 -23.35
N THR A 27 0.03 10.33 -24.61
CA THR A 27 -1.38 10.37 -25.00
C THR A 27 -2.08 9.03 -24.74
N MET A 28 -1.43 7.92 -25.07
CA MET A 28 -1.95 6.58 -24.82
C MET A 28 -2.11 6.31 -23.34
N VAL A 29 -1.11 6.66 -22.52
CA VAL A 29 -1.16 6.46 -21.07
C VAL A 29 -2.24 7.33 -20.45
N ASP A 30 -2.39 8.60 -20.87
CA ASP A 30 -3.41 9.49 -20.36
C ASP A 30 -4.83 8.99 -20.66
N ALA A 31 -5.06 8.47 -21.87
CA ALA A 31 -6.33 7.85 -22.23
C ALA A 31 -6.64 6.61 -21.37
N ASN A 32 -5.62 5.83 -21.03
CA ASN A 32 -5.81 4.65 -20.16
C ASN A 32 -6.05 5.05 -18.71
N LEU A 33 -5.37 6.08 -18.21
CA LEU A 33 -5.52 6.57 -16.82
C LEU A 33 -6.89 7.21 -16.55
N GLN A 34 -7.65 7.59 -17.60
CA GLN A 34 -9.03 8.09 -17.49
C GLN A 34 -10.07 6.97 -17.31
N ARG A 35 -9.66 5.69 -17.42
CA ARG A 35 -10.58 4.56 -17.20
C ARG A 35 -10.91 4.43 -15.72
N GLU A 36 -12.18 4.16 -15.44
CA GLU A 36 -12.63 3.78 -14.11
C GLU A 36 -12.07 2.39 -13.73
N ASN A 37 -11.77 2.19 -12.45
CA ASN A 37 -11.33 0.91 -11.88
C ASN A 37 -10.00 0.35 -12.43
N LEU A 38 -8.98 1.20 -12.54
CA LEU A 38 -7.62 0.74 -12.81
C LEU A 38 -7.05 -0.07 -11.64
N LEU A 39 -6.45 -1.20 -11.96
CA LEU A 39 -5.69 -1.99 -10.99
C LEU A 39 -4.45 -1.21 -10.50
N PRO A 40 -4.00 -1.44 -9.25
CA PRO A 40 -2.78 -0.84 -8.73
C PRO A 40 -1.56 -1.07 -9.63
N SER A 41 -1.42 -2.27 -10.21
CA SER A 41 -0.36 -2.60 -11.16
C SER A 41 -0.45 -1.79 -12.44
N GLU A 42 -1.64 -1.69 -13.05
CA GLU A 42 -1.85 -0.92 -14.27
C GLU A 42 -1.47 0.55 -14.07
N LYS A 43 -1.91 1.13 -12.95
CA LYS A 43 -1.58 2.50 -12.57
C LYS A 43 -0.07 2.69 -12.34
N ALA A 44 0.58 1.73 -11.70
CA ALA A 44 2.02 1.74 -11.46
C ALA A 44 2.82 1.75 -12.76
N PHE A 45 2.52 0.87 -13.71
CA PHE A 45 3.18 0.82 -15.01
C PHE A 45 2.85 2.04 -15.86
N ALA A 46 1.62 2.53 -15.85
CA ALA A 46 1.21 3.74 -16.54
C ALA A 46 2.04 4.96 -16.08
N TYR A 47 2.18 5.16 -14.77
CA TYR A 47 3.01 6.25 -14.23
C TYR A 47 4.49 6.09 -14.59
N LYS A 48 5.02 4.88 -14.52
CA LYS A 48 6.41 4.61 -14.92
C LYS A 48 6.65 4.93 -16.40
N MET A 49 5.75 4.50 -17.28
CA MET A 49 5.83 4.77 -18.72
C MET A 49 5.74 6.27 -19.01
N LYS A 50 4.75 6.96 -18.42
CA LYS A 50 4.58 8.40 -18.59
C LYS A 50 5.82 9.16 -18.10
N ALA A 51 6.33 8.81 -16.91
CA ALA A 51 7.53 9.45 -16.36
C ALA A 51 8.76 9.24 -17.26
N ALA A 52 8.91 8.05 -17.84
CA ALA A 52 10.02 7.77 -18.78
C ALA A 52 9.89 8.58 -20.07
N ALA A 53 8.68 8.66 -20.66
CA ALA A 53 8.43 9.43 -21.88
C ALA A 53 8.65 10.94 -21.67
N MET A 54 8.16 11.51 -20.57
CA MET A 54 8.37 12.92 -20.22
C MET A 54 9.86 13.25 -20.00
N LYS A 55 10.62 12.36 -19.36
CA LYS A 55 12.08 12.53 -19.20
C LYS A 55 12.81 12.49 -20.53
N ALA A 56 12.40 11.63 -21.46
CA ALA A 56 12.99 11.55 -22.80
C ALA A 56 12.68 12.79 -23.63
N GLN A 57 11.46 13.32 -23.54
CA GLN A 57 11.04 14.56 -24.19
C GLN A 57 11.83 15.77 -23.64
N GLY A 58 12.00 15.89 -22.32
CA GLY A 58 12.79 16.97 -21.70
C GLY A 58 14.24 16.99 -22.13
N LYS A 59 14.88 15.84 -22.30
CA LYS A 59 16.28 15.75 -22.83
C LYS A 59 16.41 16.28 -24.26
N ARG A 60 15.38 16.16 -25.09
CA ARG A 60 15.39 16.69 -26.48
C ARG A 60 15.26 18.20 -26.51
N THR A 61 14.48 18.77 -25.59
CA THR A 61 14.25 20.22 -25.50
C THR A 61 15.49 20.96 -24.98
N ASP A 62 16.26 20.36 -24.07
CA ASP A 62 17.50 20.94 -23.53
C ASP A 62 18.61 21.13 -24.60
N LEU A 63 18.51 20.43 -25.73
CA LEU A 63 19.44 20.59 -26.84
C LEU A 63 19.12 21.79 -27.77
N THR A 64 17.91 22.36 -27.61
CA THR A 64 17.41 23.40 -28.56
C THR A 64 17.10 24.74 -27.92
N SER A 65 17.04 24.87 -26.56
CA SER A 65 16.75 26.13 -25.90
C SER A 65 17.58 26.38 -24.64
N SER A 66 18.28 27.50 -24.62
CA SER A 66 19.03 28.04 -23.46
C SER A 66 18.13 28.78 -22.48
N GLN A 67 16.97 28.24 -22.12
CA GLN A 67 16.15 28.79 -21.03
C GLN A 67 16.25 27.87 -19.82
N VAL A 68 16.61 28.48 -18.68
CA VAL A 68 16.59 27.89 -17.33
C VAL A 68 15.12 27.60 -16.98
N ALA A 69 14.57 26.54 -17.55
CA ALA A 69 13.33 25.96 -17.09
C ALA A 69 13.62 25.28 -15.75
N THR A 70 13.01 25.77 -14.69
CA THR A 70 12.96 25.11 -13.39
C THR A 70 12.61 23.65 -13.63
N LYS A 71 13.53 22.72 -13.35
CA LYS A 71 13.30 21.27 -13.50
C LYS A 71 12.13 20.87 -12.60
N SER A 72 10.92 21.02 -13.11
CA SER A 72 9.74 20.46 -12.45
C SER A 72 9.93 18.95 -12.43
N ASP A 73 9.91 18.36 -11.23
CA ASP A 73 10.02 16.92 -11.08
C ASP A 73 8.85 16.27 -11.84
N THR A 74 9.16 15.35 -12.74
CA THR A 74 8.18 14.65 -13.59
C THR A 74 7.02 14.05 -12.78
N ALA A 75 7.31 13.54 -11.57
CA ALA A 75 6.28 13.00 -10.69
C ALA A 75 5.34 14.09 -10.16
N THR A 76 5.85 15.30 -9.92
CA THR A 76 5.02 16.46 -9.54
C THR A 76 4.07 16.84 -10.67
N THR A 77 4.55 16.89 -11.91
CA THR A 77 3.73 17.20 -13.08
C THR A 77 2.64 16.14 -13.30
N ILE A 78 2.99 14.86 -13.20
CA ILE A 78 2.02 13.75 -13.31
C ILE A 78 0.96 13.86 -12.20
N GLY A 79 1.39 14.11 -10.96
CA GLY A 79 0.49 14.23 -9.82
C GLY A 79 -0.51 15.38 -9.99
N GLN A 80 -0.04 16.56 -10.41
CA GLN A 80 -0.89 17.71 -10.67
C GLN A 80 -1.95 17.45 -11.76
N GLN A 81 -1.58 16.75 -12.83
CA GLN A 81 -2.51 16.39 -13.91
C GLN A 81 -3.61 15.42 -13.48
N LEU A 82 -3.33 14.58 -12.50
CA LEU A 82 -4.21 13.50 -12.06
C LEU A 82 -4.84 13.74 -10.69
N GLY A 83 -4.58 14.89 -10.07
CA GLY A 83 -5.09 15.23 -8.73
C GLY A 83 -4.44 14.41 -7.61
N GLU A 84 -3.21 13.90 -7.83
CA GLU A 84 -2.48 13.12 -6.85
C GLU A 84 -1.23 13.85 -6.34
N SER A 85 -0.77 13.46 -5.15
CA SER A 85 0.49 13.99 -4.64
C SER A 85 1.69 13.38 -5.38
N ARG A 86 2.79 14.12 -5.46
CA ARG A 86 4.09 13.63 -5.96
C ARG A 86 4.50 12.30 -5.31
N ASP A 87 4.36 12.22 -4.00
CA ASP A 87 4.75 11.03 -3.24
C ASP A 87 3.87 9.83 -3.59
N GLN A 88 2.59 10.06 -3.86
CA GLN A 88 1.68 9.00 -4.30
C GLN A 88 2.10 8.45 -5.67
N VAL A 89 2.49 9.30 -6.61
CA VAL A 89 3.02 8.89 -7.92
C VAL A 89 4.28 8.02 -7.75
N TYR A 90 5.22 8.43 -6.88
CA TYR A 90 6.41 7.61 -6.61
C TYR A 90 6.08 6.27 -5.96
N ARG A 91 5.11 6.24 -5.04
CA ARG A 91 4.68 5.00 -4.39
C ARG A 91 4.06 4.03 -5.40
N TYR A 92 3.25 4.50 -6.35
CA TYR A 92 2.77 3.66 -7.45
C TYR A 92 3.91 3.14 -8.31
N ILE A 93 4.80 4.02 -8.79
CA ILE A 93 5.96 3.60 -9.58
C ILE A 93 6.77 2.56 -8.82
N ARG A 94 6.88 2.67 -7.50
CA ARG A 94 7.61 1.72 -6.66
C ARG A 94 7.04 0.31 -6.73
N LEU A 95 5.73 0.13 -6.90
CA LEU A 95 5.12 -1.20 -7.06
C LEU A 95 5.66 -1.98 -8.26
N THR A 96 6.16 -1.30 -9.30
CA THR A 96 6.74 -1.97 -10.48
C THR A 96 8.05 -2.73 -10.18
N TYR A 97 8.56 -2.69 -8.96
CA TYR A 97 9.71 -3.45 -8.48
C TYR A 97 9.32 -4.72 -7.71
N LEU A 98 8.02 -4.96 -7.56
CA LEU A 98 7.53 -6.24 -7.04
C LEU A 98 7.65 -7.33 -8.10
N ILE A 99 7.91 -8.56 -7.65
CA ILE A 99 7.77 -9.73 -8.51
C ILE A 99 6.30 -9.90 -8.94
N PRO A 100 6.02 -10.51 -10.11
CA PRO A 100 4.66 -10.60 -10.65
C PRO A 100 3.65 -11.20 -9.68
N GLU A 101 4.04 -12.20 -8.91
CA GLU A 101 3.21 -12.91 -7.96
C GLU A 101 2.74 -11.99 -6.81
N LEU A 102 3.66 -11.22 -6.22
CA LEU A 102 3.32 -10.24 -5.18
C LEU A 102 2.48 -9.10 -5.74
N LEU A 103 2.79 -8.63 -6.95
CA LEU A 103 2.03 -7.58 -7.61
C LEU A 103 0.58 -8.02 -7.89
N LYS A 104 0.38 -9.27 -8.30
CA LYS A 104 -0.94 -9.89 -8.46
C LYS A 104 -1.70 -9.91 -7.13
N MET A 105 -1.04 -10.24 -6.01
CA MET A 105 -1.68 -10.18 -4.69
C MET A 105 -2.12 -8.77 -4.29
N VAL A 106 -1.43 -7.74 -4.77
CA VAL A 106 -1.86 -6.35 -4.58
C VAL A 106 -3.12 -6.04 -5.39
N ASP A 107 -3.17 -6.47 -6.64
CA ASP A 107 -4.35 -6.31 -7.51
C ASP A 107 -5.57 -7.06 -6.97
N GLU A 108 -5.36 -8.23 -6.39
CA GLU A 108 -6.38 -9.03 -5.71
C GLU A 108 -6.75 -8.50 -4.30
N GLN A 109 -6.15 -7.39 -3.86
CA GLN A 109 -6.34 -6.78 -2.53
C GLN A 109 -5.95 -7.69 -1.35
N ARG A 110 -5.22 -8.77 -1.58
CA ARG A 110 -4.68 -9.64 -0.54
C ARG A 110 -3.56 -8.96 0.23
N ILE A 111 -2.74 -8.16 -0.44
CA ILE A 111 -1.74 -7.27 0.16
C ILE A 111 -2.18 -5.83 -0.05
N ALA A 112 -2.32 -5.07 1.03
CA ALA A 112 -2.69 -3.66 0.94
C ALA A 112 -1.58 -2.82 0.28
N PHE A 113 -1.94 -1.72 -0.37
CA PHE A 113 -1.03 -0.85 -1.12
C PHE A 113 0.21 -0.40 -0.31
N THR A 114 0.01 0.04 0.92
CA THR A 114 1.11 0.58 1.74
C THR A 114 2.14 -0.48 2.17
N PRO A 115 1.75 -1.66 2.69
CA PRO A 115 2.68 -2.78 2.87
C PRO A 115 3.40 -3.19 1.59
N ALA A 116 2.70 -3.22 0.45
CA ALA A 116 3.28 -3.59 -0.84
C ALA A 116 4.41 -2.63 -1.26
N VAL A 117 4.24 -1.33 -1.02
CA VAL A 117 5.31 -0.33 -1.26
C VAL A 117 6.53 -0.62 -0.39
N GLU A 118 6.36 -0.99 0.88
CA GLU A 118 7.50 -1.38 1.75
C GLU A 118 8.19 -2.66 1.26
N ILE A 119 7.42 -3.67 0.85
CA ILE A 119 7.93 -4.93 0.30
C ILE A 119 8.71 -4.71 -1.00
N SER A 120 8.31 -3.75 -1.82
CA SER A 120 9.00 -3.45 -3.08
C SER A 120 10.45 -2.97 -2.91
N TYR A 121 10.88 -2.65 -1.70
CA TYR A 121 12.28 -2.32 -1.38
C TYR A 121 13.15 -3.55 -1.12
N LEU A 122 12.55 -4.73 -0.95
CA LEU A 122 13.27 -5.98 -0.83
C LEU A 122 13.88 -6.40 -2.18
N PRO A 123 15.09 -6.95 -2.19
CA PRO A 123 15.63 -7.61 -3.39
C PRO A 123 14.73 -8.75 -3.86
N GLU A 124 14.74 -9.05 -5.17
CA GLU A 124 13.89 -10.08 -5.77
C GLU A 124 14.01 -11.44 -5.06
N ARG A 125 15.23 -11.85 -4.67
CA ARG A 125 15.45 -13.09 -3.91
C ARG A 125 14.66 -13.12 -2.59
N GLU A 126 14.63 -12.02 -1.87
CA GLU A 126 13.93 -11.92 -0.59
C GLU A 126 12.40 -11.81 -0.79
N GLN A 127 11.96 -11.21 -1.90
CA GLN A 127 10.54 -11.22 -2.28
C GLN A 127 10.05 -12.65 -2.58
N ARG A 128 10.89 -13.51 -3.18
CA ARG A 128 10.57 -14.93 -3.41
C ARG A 128 10.43 -15.69 -2.08
N VAL A 129 11.36 -15.48 -1.15
CA VAL A 129 11.25 -16.05 0.19
C VAL A 129 9.96 -15.58 0.87
N LEU A 130 9.62 -14.31 0.74
CA LEU A 130 8.40 -13.78 1.34
C LEU A 130 7.14 -14.43 0.76
N ILE A 131 7.06 -14.66 -0.55
CA ILE A 131 5.88 -15.29 -1.15
C ILE A 131 5.73 -16.74 -0.72
N ASP A 132 6.83 -17.50 -0.67
CA ASP A 132 6.84 -18.87 -0.19
C ASP A 132 6.29 -18.96 1.26
N GLU A 133 6.70 -18.03 2.12
CA GLU A 133 6.23 -17.96 3.50
C GLU A 133 4.78 -17.45 3.63
N ILE A 134 4.32 -16.57 2.74
CA ILE A 134 2.90 -16.16 2.68
C ILE A 134 2.02 -17.36 2.31
N GLU A 135 2.45 -18.19 1.36
CA GLU A 135 1.73 -19.39 0.95
C GLU A 135 1.73 -20.44 2.05
N TYR A 136 2.85 -20.60 2.76
CA TYR A 136 2.98 -21.55 3.87
C TYR A 136 2.14 -21.18 5.10
N THR A 137 2.13 -19.88 5.45
CA THR A 137 1.44 -19.39 6.66
C THR A 137 0.00 -18.93 6.41
N ASP A 138 -0.42 -18.82 5.15
CA ASP A 138 -1.68 -18.18 4.71
C ASP A 138 -1.86 -16.78 5.32
N ALA A 139 -0.76 -16.07 5.57
CA ALA A 139 -0.75 -14.77 6.23
C ALA A 139 -0.02 -13.72 5.38
N THR A 140 -0.69 -12.63 5.03
CA THR A 140 -0.08 -11.49 4.34
C THR A 140 0.45 -10.46 5.33
N PRO A 141 1.58 -9.78 5.07
CA PRO A 141 2.17 -8.85 6.02
C PRO A 141 1.33 -7.58 6.22
N SER A 142 1.17 -7.16 7.47
CA SER A 142 0.69 -5.84 7.84
C SER A 142 1.76 -4.77 7.55
N LEU A 143 1.40 -3.49 7.62
CA LEU A 143 2.37 -2.40 7.42
C LEU A 143 3.55 -2.48 8.38
N SER A 144 3.31 -2.71 9.66
CA SER A 144 4.37 -2.84 10.67
C SER A 144 5.29 -4.03 10.41
N GLN A 145 4.73 -5.16 9.98
CA GLN A 145 5.49 -6.33 9.58
C GLN A 145 6.33 -6.07 8.32
N ALA A 146 5.76 -5.45 7.28
CA ALA A 146 6.46 -5.08 6.06
C ALA A 146 7.64 -4.12 6.33
N GLN A 147 7.46 -3.12 7.19
CA GLN A 147 8.53 -2.21 7.60
C GLN A 147 9.64 -2.95 8.37
N ARG A 148 9.30 -3.90 9.22
CA ARG A 148 10.30 -4.73 9.92
C ARG A 148 11.06 -5.62 8.95
N LEU A 149 10.39 -6.28 8.01
CA LEU A 149 11.04 -7.07 6.97
C LEU A 149 12.02 -6.23 6.17
N ARG A 150 11.62 -5.03 5.72
CA ARG A 150 12.51 -4.08 5.06
C ARG A 150 13.71 -3.70 5.93
N LYS A 151 13.51 -3.48 7.23
CA LYS A 151 14.61 -3.19 8.16
C LYS A 151 15.58 -4.36 8.28
N PHE A 152 15.09 -5.61 8.39
CA PHE A 152 15.94 -6.80 8.41
C PHE A 152 16.70 -6.97 7.08
N SER A 153 16.05 -6.74 5.94
CA SER A 153 16.69 -6.75 4.62
C SER A 153 17.85 -5.75 4.54
N ASN A 154 17.62 -4.48 4.94
CA ASN A 154 18.65 -3.45 4.95
C ASN A 154 19.84 -3.80 5.87
N GLN A 155 19.65 -4.64 6.88
CA GLN A 155 20.68 -5.13 7.77
C GLN A 155 21.36 -6.43 7.27
N GLY A 156 20.94 -6.98 6.13
CA GLY A 156 21.39 -8.27 5.62
C GLY A 156 21.01 -9.45 6.51
N ARG A 157 19.96 -9.33 7.32
CA ARG A 157 19.51 -10.31 8.33
C ARG A 157 18.16 -10.95 7.98
N LEU A 158 17.66 -10.73 6.78
CA LEU A 158 16.40 -11.34 6.37
C LEU A 158 16.64 -12.78 5.93
N SER A 159 16.11 -13.73 6.68
CA SER A 159 16.14 -15.16 6.42
C SER A 159 14.72 -15.73 6.39
N VAL A 160 14.56 -16.97 5.93
CA VAL A 160 13.29 -17.71 5.96
C VAL A 160 12.71 -17.70 7.38
N ASP A 161 13.51 -18.08 8.39
CA ASP A 161 13.06 -18.09 9.79
C ASP A 161 12.60 -16.72 10.28
N THR A 162 13.27 -15.65 9.84
CA THR A 162 12.90 -14.28 10.20
C THR A 162 11.55 -13.89 9.57
N VAL A 163 11.33 -14.24 8.31
CA VAL A 163 10.07 -13.97 7.61
C VAL A 163 8.94 -14.76 8.26
N PHE A 164 9.15 -16.05 8.50
CA PHE A 164 8.19 -16.91 9.20
C PHE A 164 7.82 -16.36 10.58
N ALA A 165 8.81 -16.01 11.41
CA ALA A 165 8.57 -15.46 12.74
C ALA A 165 7.75 -14.16 12.68
N VAL A 166 8.04 -13.27 11.71
CA VAL A 166 7.30 -12.01 11.55
C VAL A 166 5.87 -12.24 11.07
N LEU A 167 5.64 -13.17 10.12
CA LEU A 167 4.29 -13.45 9.59
C LEU A 167 3.41 -14.22 10.59
N SER A 168 4.01 -15.09 11.41
CA SER A 168 3.31 -15.89 12.43
C SER A 168 2.91 -15.08 13.68
N GLU A 169 3.35 -13.83 13.80
CA GLU A 169 2.92 -12.96 14.91
C GLU A 169 1.43 -12.63 14.81
N GLU A 170 0.73 -12.73 15.93
CA GLU A 170 -0.66 -12.23 16.02
C GLU A 170 -0.73 -10.75 15.66
N LYS A 171 -1.52 -10.43 14.64
CA LYS A 171 -1.73 -9.04 14.24
C LYS A 171 -2.52 -8.30 15.32
N PRO A 172 -2.17 -7.04 15.63
CA PRO A 172 -2.89 -6.24 16.63
C PRO A 172 -4.41 -6.19 16.42
N ASN A 173 -4.86 -6.28 15.15
CA ASN A 173 -6.28 -6.30 14.80
C ASN A 173 -6.98 -7.65 15.06
N GLN A 174 -6.23 -8.73 15.27
CA GLN A 174 -6.76 -10.06 15.58
C GLN A 174 -6.92 -10.30 17.09
N LYS A 175 -6.34 -9.43 17.92
CA LYS A 175 -6.54 -9.49 19.38
C LYS A 175 -7.93 -9.01 19.70
N GLU A 176 -8.71 -9.82 20.39
CA GLU A 176 -9.97 -9.37 20.95
C GLU A 176 -9.74 -8.14 21.84
N GLN A 177 -10.36 -7.05 21.48
CA GLN A 177 -10.25 -5.79 22.20
C GLN A 177 -11.65 -5.29 22.55
N VAL A 178 -11.89 -5.09 23.83
CA VAL A 178 -13.06 -4.35 24.29
C VAL A 178 -12.67 -2.87 24.32
N LYS A 179 -13.24 -2.06 23.43
CA LYS A 179 -13.00 -0.62 23.36
C LYS A 179 -14.18 0.11 23.99
N PHE A 180 -13.88 0.96 24.95
CA PHE A 180 -14.85 1.87 25.53
C PHE A 180 -14.58 3.29 25.01
N MET A 181 -15.64 4.05 24.73
CA MET A 181 -15.49 5.47 24.44
C MET A 181 -14.98 6.17 25.70
N THR A 182 -13.95 7.00 25.54
CA THR A 182 -13.33 7.70 26.69
C THR A 182 -14.35 8.56 27.43
N GLU A 183 -15.31 9.15 26.72
CA GLU A 183 -16.37 9.97 27.28
C GLU A 183 -17.30 9.17 28.23
N ASP A 184 -17.62 7.93 27.87
CA ASP A 184 -18.48 7.06 28.67
C ASP A 184 -17.87 6.67 30.01
N ILE A 185 -16.55 6.51 30.03
CA ILE A 185 -15.81 6.09 31.22
C ILE A 185 -15.38 7.30 32.04
N ARG A 186 -15.02 8.41 31.39
CA ARG A 186 -14.44 9.60 32.00
C ARG A 186 -15.30 10.19 33.13
N LYS A 187 -16.61 10.11 33.01
CA LYS A 187 -17.59 10.59 34.03
C LYS A 187 -17.46 9.89 35.37
N TYR A 188 -16.90 8.70 35.44
CA TYR A 188 -16.70 7.92 36.67
C TYR A 188 -15.34 8.15 37.34
N PHE A 189 -14.45 8.96 36.72
CA PHE A 189 -13.09 9.18 37.22
C PHE A 189 -12.82 10.66 37.49
N PRO A 190 -11.93 10.97 38.46
CA PRO A 190 -11.47 12.33 38.70
C PRO A 190 -10.80 12.93 37.46
N LYS A 191 -10.89 14.25 37.30
CA LYS A 191 -10.37 14.98 36.13
C LYS A 191 -8.85 14.81 35.92
N ASN A 192 -8.09 14.56 37.00
CA ASN A 192 -6.65 14.39 36.99
C ASN A 192 -6.16 12.97 36.66
N TYR A 193 -7.07 12.01 36.46
CA TYR A 193 -6.69 10.64 36.10
C TYR A 193 -6.23 10.57 34.65
N SER A 194 -5.08 9.95 34.40
CA SER A 194 -4.64 9.61 33.04
C SER A 194 -5.39 8.38 32.52
N ASN A 195 -5.34 8.16 31.20
CA ASN A 195 -5.93 6.96 30.60
C ASN A 195 -5.35 5.67 31.19
N LYS A 196 -4.04 5.67 31.56
CA LYS A 196 -3.40 4.53 32.22
C LYS A 196 -3.92 4.30 33.63
N ASP A 197 -4.21 5.35 34.38
CA ASP A 197 -4.73 5.24 35.75
C ASP A 197 -6.18 4.75 35.72
N MET A 198 -6.98 5.21 34.79
CA MET A 198 -8.34 4.69 34.57
C MET A 198 -8.31 3.20 34.25
N GLN A 199 -7.43 2.76 33.33
CA GLN A 199 -7.26 1.36 32.95
C GLN A 199 -6.86 0.49 34.16
N LYS A 200 -5.86 0.90 34.95
CA LYS A 200 -5.43 0.19 36.17
C LYS A 200 -6.57 0.05 37.19
N THR A 201 -7.34 1.11 37.37
CA THR A 201 -8.46 1.10 38.30
C THR A 201 -9.57 0.16 37.84
N ILE A 202 -9.92 0.16 36.55
CA ILE A 202 -10.90 -0.77 35.97
C ILE A 202 -10.46 -2.21 36.19
N ILE A 203 -9.20 -2.55 35.86
CA ILE A 203 -8.67 -3.91 36.05
C ILE A 203 -8.79 -4.32 37.53
N LYS A 204 -8.37 -3.47 38.45
CA LYS A 204 -8.47 -3.75 39.90
C LYS A 204 -9.93 -3.98 40.38
N LEU A 205 -10.87 -3.22 39.86
CA LEU A 205 -12.28 -3.39 40.15
C LEU A 205 -12.81 -4.72 39.61
N LEU A 206 -12.43 -5.11 38.40
CA LEU A 206 -12.81 -6.39 37.79
C LEU A 206 -12.22 -7.59 38.55
N GLU A 207 -10.94 -7.50 38.99
CA GLU A 207 -10.32 -8.53 39.84
C GLU A 207 -11.08 -8.72 41.18
N ASN A 208 -11.44 -7.62 41.83
CA ASN A 208 -12.19 -7.65 43.06
C ASN A 208 -13.60 -8.22 42.84
N TRP A 209 -14.25 -7.85 41.74
CA TRP A 209 -15.55 -8.40 41.37
C TRP A 209 -15.49 -9.91 41.11
N GLN A 210 -14.46 -10.38 40.39
CA GLN A 210 -14.25 -11.80 40.13
C GLN A 210 -14.07 -12.59 41.44
N ARG A 211 -13.18 -12.12 42.33
CA ARG A 211 -12.95 -12.75 43.64
C ARG A 211 -14.25 -12.84 44.50
N LYS A 212 -15.07 -11.79 44.45
CA LYS A 212 -16.38 -11.79 45.15
C LYS A 212 -17.34 -12.81 44.53
N ARG A 213 -17.38 -12.89 43.21
CA ARG A 213 -18.19 -13.87 42.48
C ARG A 213 -17.79 -15.32 42.80
N GLU A 214 -16.50 -15.61 42.81
CA GLU A 214 -15.97 -16.94 43.16
C GLU A 214 -16.29 -17.33 44.60
N ARG A 215 -16.22 -16.39 45.54
CA ARG A 215 -16.56 -16.62 46.93
C ARG A 215 -18.05 -16.94 47.07
N ASN A 216 -18.92 -16.14 46.48
CA ASN A 216 -20.35 -16.38 46.52
C ASN A 216 -20.72 -17.77 45.92
N ALA A 217 -20.11 -18.12 44.79
CA ALA A 217 -20.33 -19.42 44.17
C ALA A 217 -19.84 -20.63 44.99
N ARG A 218 -18.93 -20.40 45.98
CA ARG A 218 -18.49 -21.43 46.94
C ARG A 218 -19.42 -21.52 48.16
N GLU A 219 -20.04 -20.43 48.52
CA GLU A 219 -21.01 -20.37 49.65
C GLU A 219 -22.40 -20.94 49.27
N GLU A 220 -22.72 -20.97 47.95
CA GLU A 220 -23.96 -21.57 47.40
C GLU A 220 -23.86 -23.08 47.12
N ARG A 221 -22.70 -23.72 47.35
CA ARG A 221 -22.47 -25.16 47.20
C ARG A 221 -22.42 -25.86 48.55
#